data_b48e4e994e79b013f84dc2ab45b18ac6
#
_entry.id   b48e4e994e79b013f84dc2ab45b18ac6
#
_cell.length_a   1.000
_cell.length_b   1.000
_cell.length_c   1.000
_cell.angle_alpha   90.00
_cell.angle_beta   90.00
_cell.angle_gamma   90.00
#
_symmetry.space_group_name_H-M   'P 1'
#
loop_
_entity.id
_entity.type
_entity.pdbx_description
1 polymer ?
#
loop_
_entity_poly.entity_id
_entity_poly.type
_entity_poly.pdbx_seq_one_letter_code
_entity_poly.pdbx_strand_id
1 'polypeptide(L)'
;MASDTKGLVHLGDFDVIVVGAGHAGIEAAAASARLGVSTGLFTLGLDGIGNMPCNPSIGGTAKGHLVREIDALGGVMALAADATTLQSRMLNRGKGPAVHSLRAQIDRQAYHRFTKEYLEHVPGLSIKQAEVVDILIENGRVKGVCTRLHGFYGAKAVVLCTGTNLAGRIFV
;
A
#
# COMPACT_ATOMS: atom_id res chain seq x y z
N MET A 1 -16.41 10.92 20.26
CA MET A 1 -16.93 12.14 19.61
C MET A 1 -17.73 11.64 18.43
N ALA A 2 -19.02 11.96 18.35
CA ALA A 2 -19.81 11.68 17.15
C ALA A 2 -19.32 12.65 16.06
N SER A 3 -18.77 12.13 14.96
CA SER A 3 -18.40 12.94 13.83
C SER A 3 -19.68 13.54 13.23
N ASP A 4 -19.71 14.87 13.12
CA ASP A 4 -20.82 15.59 12.52
C ASP A 4 -20.84 15.28 11.02
N THR A 5 -21.75 14.41 10.58
CA THR A 5 -21.91 14.00 9.18
C THR A 5 -22.65 15.06 8.34
N LYS A 6 -23.03 16.20 8.94
CA LYS A 6 -23.70 17.28 8.24
C LYS A 6 -22.77 17.91 7.20
N GLY A 7 -23.16 17.81 5.94
CA GLY A 7 -22.43 18.39 4.82
C GLY A 7 -21.48 17.42 4.08
N LEU A 8 -21.44 16.15 4.45
CA LEU A 8 -20.69 15.15 3.69
C LEU A 8 -21.48 14.72 2.45
N VAL A 9 -20.78 14.59 1.33
CA VAL A 9 -21.31 14.05 0.08
C VAL A 9 -20.94 12.60 -0.03
N HIS A 10 -21.93 11.70 -0.12
CA HIS A 10 -21.69 10.27 -0.34
C HIS A 10 -21.20 10.04 -1.78
N LEU A 11 -20.02 9.44 -1.94
CA LEU A 11 -19.33 9.27 -3.23
C LEU A 11 -19.21 7.80 -3.66
N GLY A 12 -19.63 6.86 -2.83
CA GLY A 12 -19.63 5.44 -3.14
C GLY A 12 -19.33 4.56 -1.93
N ASP A 13 -19.40 3.25 -2.16
CA ASP A 13 -19.21 2.22 -1.13
C ASP A 13 -18.19 1.19 -1.59
N PHE A 14 -17.42 0.69 -0.63
CA PHE A 14 -16.47 -0.41 -0.78
C PHE A 14 -16.68 -1.44 0.33
N ASP A 15 -16.26 -2.67 0.10
CA ASP A 15 -16.16 -3.65 1.18
C ASP A 15 -14.97 -3.31 2.08
N VAL A 16 -13.83 -2.99 1.44
CA VAL A 16 -12.59 -2.62 2.12
C VAL A 16 -12.05 -1.31 1.58
N ILE A 17 -11.69 -0.40 2.46
CA ILE A 17 -10.92 0.80 2.12
C ILE A 17 -9.52 0.67 2.70
N VAL A 18 -8.50 0.88 1.87
CA VAL A 18 -7.09 0.94 2.25
C VAL A 18 -6.60 2.38 2.15
N VAL A 19 -6.08 2.92 3.26
CA VAL A 19 -5.59 4.30 3.33
C VAL A 19 -4.06 4.31 3.30
N GLY A 20 -3.50 4.82 2.21
CA GLY A 20 -2.07 4.89 1.94
C GLY A 20 -1.62 3.87 0.90
N ALA A 21 -0.97 4.35 -0.17
CA ALA A 21 -0.47 3.56 -1.29
C ALA A 21 1.06 3.32 -1.23
N GLY A 22 1.61 3.22 -0.03
CA GLY A 22 2.94 2.64 0.20
C GLY A 22 2.91 1.11 0.02
N HIS A 23 4.05 0.44 0.21
CA HIS A 23 4.16 -1.01 -0.03
C HIS A 23 3.11 -1.83 0.75
N ALA A 24 2.88 -1.50 2.04
CA ALA A 24 1.87 -2.19 2.84
C ALA A 24 0.45 -2.02 2.28
N GLY A 25 0.11 -0.80 1.86
CA GLY A 25 -1.21 -0.52 1.29
C GLY A 25 -1.43 -1.16 -0.07
N ILE A 26 -0.40 -1.23 -0.90
CA ILE A 26 -0.43 -1.92 -2.19
C ILE A 26 -0.75 -3.41 -1.99
N GLU A 27 -0.02 -4.07 -1.09
CA GLU A 27 -0.25 -5.48 -0.79
C GLU A 27 -1.63 -5.73 -0.19
N ALA A 28 -2.06 -4.89 0.75
CA ALA A 28 -3.39 -4.99 1.36
C ALA A 28 -4.50 -4.81 0.33
N ALA A 29 -4.40 -3.80 -0.54
CA ALA A 29 -5.40 -3.53 -1.55
C ALA A 29 -5.47 -4.62 -2.63
N ALA A 30 -4.31 -5.05 -3.15
CA ALA A 30 -4.25 -6.13 -4.13
C ALA A 30 -4.76 -7.46 -3.54
N ALA A 31 -4.41 -7.79 -2.31
CA ALA A 31 -4.89 -8.99 -1.64
C ALA A 31 -6.41 -8.96 -1.43
N SER A 32 -6.96 -7.84 -0.94
CA SER A 32 -8.41 -7.67 -0.74
C SER A 32 -9.17 -7.85 -2.05
N ALA A 33 -8.74 -7.17 -3.12
CA ALA A 33 -9.39 -7.26 -4.42
C ALA A 33 -9.31 -8.68 -5.01
N ARG A 34 -8.18 -9.39 -4.86
CA ARG A 34 -8.05 -10.79 -5.29
C ARG A 34 -8.95 -11.75 -4.51
N LEU A 35 -9.31 -11.43 -3.29
CA LEU A 35 -10.31 -12.17 -2.52
C LEU A 35 -11.74 -11.91 -3.01
N GLY A 36 -11.92 -11.06 -4.03
CA GLY A 36 -13.20 -10.80 -4.67
C GLY A 36 -14.06 -9.75 -3.96
N VAL A 37 -13.48 -8.97 -3.04
CA VAL A 37 -14.22 -7.88 -2.38
C VAL A 37 -13.91 -6.53 -3.05
N SER A 38 -14.93 -5.67 -3.11
CA SER A 38 -14.79 -4.32 -3.64
C SER A 38 -13.81 -3.51 -2.78
N THR A 39 -12.73 -3.03 -3.36
CA THR A 39 -11.64 -2.40 -2.63
C THR A 39 -11.33 -1.00 -3.14
N GLY A 40 -11.28 -0.02 -2.23
CA GLY A 40 -10.84 1.34 -2.50
C GLY A 40 -9.43 1.59 -1.94
N LEU A 41 -8.46 1.94 -2.78
CA LEU A 41 -7.12 2.37 -2.36
C LEU A 41 -7.02 3.89 -2.40
N PHE A 42 -6.84 4.52 -1.26
CA PHE A 42 -6.76 5.97 -1.12
C PHE A 42 -5.31 6.44 -0.96
N THR A 43 -4.92 7.44 -1.74
CA THR A 43 -3.57 8.02 -1.71
C THR A 43 -3.63 9.54 -1.82
N LEU A 44 -2.67 10.23 -1.21
CA LEU A 44 -2.51 11.68 -1.35
C LEU A 44 -2.13 12.10 -2.77
N GLY A 45 -1.34 11.27 -3.45
CA GLY A 45 -0.90 11.52 -4.82
C GLY A 45 -0.63 10.23 -5.56
N LEU A 46 -1.05 10.16 -6.82
CA LEU A 46 -0.83 8.98 -7.67
C LEU A 46 0.66 8.72 -7.91
N ASP A 47 1.49 9.76 -7.93
CA ASP A 47 2.94 9.67 -8.09
C ASP A 47 3.65 9.09 -6.85
N GLY A 48 2.93 8.96 -5.72
CA GLY A 48 3.41 8.35 -4.48
C GLY A 48 3.22 6.84 -4.39
N ILE A 49 2.52 6.23 -5.34
CA ILE A 49 2.25 4.78 -5.32
C ILE A 49 3.55 4.00 -5.44
N GLY A 50 3.82 3.10 -4.49
CA GLY A 50 5.03 2.27 -4.49
C GLY A 50 6.33 3.07 -4.41
N ASN A 51 6.30 4.28 -3.89
CA ASN A 51 7.48 5.13 -3.79
C ASN A 51 8.55 4.50 -2.90
N MET A 52 9.80 4.51 -3.37
CA MET A 52 10.99 4.09 -2.64
C MET A 52 11.84 5.33 -2.28
N PRO A 53 11.58 6.00 -1.14
CA PRO A 53 12.20 7.30 -0.84
C PRO A 53 13.71 7.23 -0.54
N CYS A 54 14.17 6.07 -0.09
CA CYS A 54 15.59 5.83 0.20
C CYS A 54 16.30 5.13 -0.97
N ASN A 55 17.27 4.25 -0.69
CA ASN A 55 17.87 3.40 -1.71
C ASN A 55 16.81 2.53 -2.36
N PRO A 56 16.61 2.61 -3.67
CA PRO A 56 15.60 1.80 -4.35
C PRO A 56 16.09 0.36 -4.47
N SER A 57 15.95 -0.39 -3.37
CA SER A 57 16.38 -1.78 -3.29
C SER A 57 15.38 -2.64 -2.50
N ILE A 58 15.19 -3.87 -2.96
CA ILE A 58 14.35 -4.86 -2.32
C ILE A 58 15.20 -6.05 -1.94
N GLY A 59 14.95 -6.61 -0.75
CA GLY A 59 15.68 -7.76 -0.23
C GLY A 59 16.69 -7.40 0.85
N GLY A 60 17.71 -8.23 1.00
CA GLY A 60 18.62 -8.22 2.13
C GLY A 60 18.14 -9.10 3.29
N THR A 61 18.93 -9.16 4.36
CA THR A 61 18.65 -10.00 5.54
C THR A 61 17.31 -9.58 6.17
N ALA A 62 16.48 -10.54 6.55
CA ALA A 62 15.11 -10.41 7.03
C ALA A 62 14.12 -9.88 5.97
N LYS A 63 14.36 -8.72 5.35
CA LYS A 63 13.46 -8.14 4.34
C LYS A 63 13.26 -9.08 3.15
N GLY A 64 14.33 -9.67 2.62
CA GLY A 64 14.24 -10.60 1.49
C GLY A 64 13.45 -11.88 1.81
N HIS A 65 13.49 -12.34 3.07
CA HIS A 65 12.71 -13.49 3.50
C HIS A 65 11.21 -13.15 3.51
N LEU A 66 10.83 -12.01 4.11
CA LEU A 66 9.44 -11.53 4.12
C LEU A 66 8.89 -11.29 2.72
N VAL A 67 9.70 -10.72 1.80
CA VAL A 67 9.26 -10.52 0.41
C VAL A 67 8.92 -11.83 -0.27
N ARG A 68 9.71 -12.90 -0.04
CA ARG A 68 9.41 -14.24 -0.59
C ARG A 68 8.15 -14.87 0.00
N GLU A 69 7.89 -14.63 1.29
CA GLU A 69 6.65 -15.10 1.92
C GLU A 69 5.44 -14.39 1.34
N ILE A 70 5.54 -13.07 1.14
CA ILE A 70 4.49 -12.27 0.50
C ILE A 70 4.28 -12.73 -0.95
N ASP A 71 5.36 -12.98 -1.69
CA ASP A 71 5.32 -13.49 -3.06
C ASP A 71 4.59 -14.84 -3.15
N ALA A 72 4.91 -15.76 -2.25
CA ALA A 72 4.24 -17.06 -2.17
C ALA A 72 2.73 -16.96 -1.93
N LEU A 73 2.27 -15.85 -1.35
CA LEU A 73 0.86 -15.50 -1.16
C LEU A 73 0.27 -14.69 -2.34
N GLY A 74 1.04 -14.50 -3.40
CA GLY A 74 0.65 -13.75 -4.59
C GLY A 74 0.86 -12.23 -4.46
N GLY A 75 1.84 -11.78 -3.68
CA GLY A 75 2.16 -10.35 -3.48
C GLY A 75 2.66 -9.66 -4.75
N VAL A 76 2.57 -8.35 -4.76
CA VAL A 76 2.93 -7.49 -5.91
C VAL A 76 4.41 -7.11 -5.90
N MET A 77 5.00 -6.99 -4.71
CA MET A 77 6.36 -6.46 -4.53
C MET A 77 7.42 -7.26 -5.29
N ALA A 78 7.37 -8.58 -5.24
CA ALA A 78 8.34 -9.43 -5.92
C ALA A 78 8.18 -9.35 -7.44
N LEU A 79 6.95 -9.37 -7.95
CA LEU A 79 6.66 -9.21 -9.38
C LEU A 79 7.20 -7.88 -9.91
N ALA A 80 6.94 -6.79 -9.18
CA ALA A 80 7.45 -5.47 -9.54
C ALA A 80 8.98 -5.39 -9.44
N ALA A 81 9.57 -6.04 -8.43
CA ALA A 81 11.02 -6.11 -8.28
C ALA A 81 11.66 -6.86 -9.46
N ASP A 82 11.15 -8.02 -9.83
CA ASP A 82 11.70 -8.82 -10.94
C ASP A 82 11.61 -8.07 -12.27
N ALA A 83 10.50 -7.37 -12.51
CA ALA A 83 10.30 -6.59 -13.72
C ALA A 83 11.20 -5.35 -13.82
N THR A 84 11.74 -4.83 -12.70
CA THR A 84 12.43 -3.53 -12.64
C THR A 84 13.81 -3.58 -12.00
N THR A 85 14.35 -4.79 -11.79
CA THR A 85 15.68 -5.00 -11.24
C THR A 85 16.77 -4.56 -12.22
N LEU A 86 17.64 -3.66 -11.78
CA LEU A 86 18.84 -3.26 -12.49
C LEU A 86 20.03 -4.19 -12.19
N GLN A 87 20.13 -4.65 -10.95
CA GLN A 87 21.19 -5.54 -10.48
C GLN A 87 20.70 -6.36 -9.28
N SER A 88 21.08 -7.62 -9.22
CA SER A 88 20.88 -8.46 -8.05
C SER A 88 22.20 -8.96 -7.49
N ARG A 89 22.29 -9.04 -6.16
CA ARG A 89 23.49 -9.50 -5.47
C ARG A 89 23.13 -10.33 -4.23
N MET A 90 23.80 -11.47 -4.07
CA MET A 90 23.73 -12.24 -2.83
C MET A 90 24.64 -11.61 -1.78
N LEU A 91 24.04 -11.20 -0.66
CA LEU A 91 24.74 -10.66 0.51
C LEU A 91 25.16 -11.81 1.46
N ASN A 92 26.13 -11.51 2.32
CA ASN A 92 26.58 -12.37 3.42
C ASN A 92 27.14 -13.74 2.98
N ARG A 93 27.67 -13.88 1.77
CA ARG A 93 28.24 -15.14 1.27
C ARG A 93 29.31 -15.76 2.16
N GLY A 94 30.07 -14.92 2.89
CA GLY A 94 31.11 -15.38 3.83
C GLY A 94 30.61 -15.72 5.23
N LYS A 95 29.30 -15.59 5.52
CA LYS A 95 28.72 -15.78 6.88
C LYS A 95 27.88 -17.04 7.04
N GLY A 96 27.88 -17.91 6.05
CA GLY A 96 27.11 -19.15 6.04
C GLY A 96 25.72 -19.04 5.42
N PRO A 97 25.12 -20.19 5.01
CA PRO A 97 23.90 -20.21 4.22
C PRO A 97 22.67 -19.61 4.91
N ALA A 98 22.59 -19.71 6.23
CA ALA A 98 21.43 -19.22 7.01
C ALA A 98 21.21 -17.71 6.91
N VAL A 99 22.25 -16.94 6.56
CA VAL A 99 22.17 -15.47 6.42
C VAL A 99 22.38 -14.99 4.98
N HIS A 100 22.45 -15.90 4.02
CA HIS A 100 22.49 -15.57 2.60
C HIS A 100 21.21 -14.84 2.24
N SER A 101 21.32 -13.64 1.67
CA SER A 101 20.18 -12.79 1.39
C SER A 101 20.33 -12.13 0.03
N LEU A 102 19.38 -12.36 -0.85
CA LEU A 102 19.34 -11.69 -2.14
C LEU A 102 18.90 -10.23 -1.92
N ARG A 103 19.59 -9.31 -2.57
CA ARG A 103 19.22 -7.89 -2.65
C ARG A 103 19.22 -7.47 -4.11
N ALA A 104 18.09 -6.94 -4.57
CA ALA A 104 17.91 -6.36 -5.88
C ALA A 104 17.98 -4.83 -5.79
N GLN A 105 18.78 -4.22 -6.66
CA GLN A 105 18.74 -2.79 -6.93
C GLN A 105 17.68 -2.55 -7.98
N ILE A 106 16.78 -1.62 -7.72
CA ILE A 106 15.56 -1.40 -8.49
C ILE A 106 15.62 -0.07 -9.24
N ASP A 107 15.13 -0.03 -10.47
CA ASP A 107 14.76 1.23 -11.12
C ASP A 107 13.51 1.78 -10.45
N ARG A 108 13.68 2.86 -9.68
CA ARG A 108 12.61 3.46 -8.88
C ARG A 108 11.42 3.91 -9.72
N GLN A 109 11.67 4.51 -10.88
CA GLN A 109 10.60 5.03 -11.73
C GLN A 109 9.88 3.90 -12.47
N ALA A 110 10.62 2.92 -12.95
CA ALA A 110 10.04 1.74 -13.55
C ALA A 110 9.17 0.96 -12.55
N TYR A 111 9.63 0.80 -11.30
CA TYR A 111 8.89 0.15 -10.22
C TYR A 111 7.58 0.87 -9.91
N HIS A 112 7.62 2.19 -9.77
CA HIS A 112 6.42 3.00 -9.58
C HIS A 112 5.42 2.79 -10.74
N ARG A 113 5.86 2.90 -11.99
CA ARG A 113 5.01 2.71 -13.17
C ARG A 113 4.39 1.32 -13.22
N PHE A 114 5.23 0.28 -13.05
CA PHE A 114 4.78 -1.10 -13.00
C PHE A 114 3.71 -1.32 -11.92
N THR A 115 3.98 -0.86 -10.71
CA THR A 115 3.08 -1.05 -9.57
C THR A 115 1.75 -0.34 -9.78
N LYS A 116 1.79 0.90 -10.27
CA LYS A 116 0.58 1.67 -10.57
C LYS A 116 -0.25 1.00 -11.66
N GLU A 117 0.37 0.65 -12.78
CA GLU A 117 -0.28 -0.04 -13.89
C GLU A 117 -0.88 -1.39 -13.46
N TYR A 118 -0.13 -2.17 -12.68
CA TYR A 118 -0.63 -3.42 -12.12
C TYR A 118 -1.91 -3.22 -11.31
N LEU A 119 -1.92 -2.25 -10.39
CA LEU A 119 -3.08 -1.98 -9.53
C LEU A 119 -4.29 -1.47 -10.32
N GLU A 120 -4.07 -0.67 -11.35
CA GLU A 120 -5.13 -0.17 -12.24
C GLU A 120 -5.85 -1.30 -13.00
N HIS A 121 -5.17 -2.44 -13.21
CA HIS A 121 -5.72 -3.61 -13.89
C HIS A 121 -6.26 -4.69 -12.94
N VAL A 122 -6.16 -4.52 -11.62
CA VAL A 122 -6.72 -5.49 -10.67
C VAL A 122 -8.24 -5.36 -10.61
N PRO A 123 -8.99 -6.42 -10.99
CA PRO A 123 -10.46 -6.37 -10.93
C PRO A 123 -10.96 -6.11 -9.51
N GLY A 124 -11.96 -5.26 -9.38
CA GLY A 124 -12.56 -4.90 -8.08
C GLY A 124 -11.75 -3.90 -7.25
N LEU A 125 -10.60 -3.42 -7.74
CA LEU A 125 -9.80 -2.37 -7.11
C LEU A 125 -10.05 -1.01 -7.78
N SER A 126 -10.31 0.01 -6.96
CA SER A 126 -10.41 1.40 -7.40
C SER A 126 -9.38 2.26 -6.68
N ILE A 127 -8.54 2.98 -7.41
CA ILE A 127 -7.58 3.93 -6.85
C ILE A 127 -8.24 5.31 -6.76
N LYS A 128 -8.15 5.95 -5.59
CA LYS A 128 -8.70 7.27 -5.33
C LYS A 128 -7.59 8.21 -4.84
N GLN A 129 -7.38 9.30 -5.58
CA GLN A 129 -6.52 10.39 -5.09
C GLN A 129 -7.35 11.28 -4.18
N ALA A 130 -7.24 11.06 -2.87
CA ALA A 130 -7.94 11.86 -1.87
C ALA A 130 -7.23 11.75 -0.52
N GLU A 131 -7.23 12.85 0.23
CA GLU A 131 -6.76 12.88 1.60
C GLU A 131 -7.88 12.42 2.53
N VAL A 132 -7.71 11.25 3.15
CA VAL A 132 -8.59 10.77 4.20
C VAL A 132 -8.23 11.50 5.49
N VAL A 133 -9.22 12.14 6.10
CA VAL A 133 -9.05 12.97 7.31
C VAL A 133 -9.73 12.38 8.53
N ASP A 134 -10.71 11.51 8.34
CA ASP A 134 -11.43 10.87 9.45
C ASP A 134 -11.97 9.50 9.06
N ILE A 135 -12.21 8.65 10.06
CA ILE A 135 -12.88 7.35 9.95
C ILE A 135 -14.18 7.44 10.72
N LEU A 136 -15.29 7.34 10.01
CA LEU A 136 -16.60 7.35 10.65
C LEU A 136 -16.88 6.02 11.34
N ILE A 137 -17.16 6.11 12.64
CA ILE A 137 -17.50 4.95 13.49
C ILE A 137 -18.84 5.21 14.16
N GLU A 138 -19.79 4.30 14.00
CA GLU A 138 -21.09 4.33 14.66
C GLU A 138 -21.35 3.02 15.39
N ASN A 139 -21.74 3.09 16.64
CA ASN A 139 -22.02 1.92 17.49
C ASN A 139 -20.85 0.90 17.53
N GLY A 140 -19.60 1.40 17.56
CA GLY A 140 -18.39 0.58 17.58
C GLY A 140 -18.06 -0.12 16.25
N ARG A 141 -18.73 0.25 15.16
CA ARG A 141 -18.48 -0.30 13.82
C ARG A 141 -18.06 0.79 12.85
N VAL A 142 -17.09 0.48 12.02
CA VAL A 142 -16.68 1.35 10.91
C VAL A 142 -17.85 1.50 9.94
N LYS A 143 -18.09 2.73 9.50
CA LYS A 143 -19.05 3.09 8.45
C LYS A 143 -18.36 3.50 7.16
N GLY A 144 -17.16 4.03 7.26
CA GLY A 144 -16.40 4.49 6.11
C GLY A 144 -15.35 5.52 6.46
N VAL A 145 -14.89 6.25 5.45
CA VAL A 145 -13.90 7.31 5.59
C VAL A 145 -14.42 8.63 5.06
N CYS A 146 -13.96 9.72 5.67
CA CYS A 146 -14.21 11.09 5.24
C CYS A 146 -12.96 11.68 4.62
N THR A 147 -13.12 12.42 3.52
CA THR A 147 -12.02 13.09 2.84
C THR A 147 -12.02 14.58 3.13
N ARG A 148 -10.86 15.23 2.94
CA ARG A 148 -10.71 16.70 3.14
C ARG A 148 -11.69 17.53 2.33
N LEU A 149 -12.14 17.07 1.18
CA LEU A 149 -13.11 17.74 0.32
C LEU A 149 -14.56 17.37 0.64
N HIS A 150 -14.85 16.98 1.88
CA HIS A 150 -16.18 16.62 2.37
C HIS A 150 -16.82 15.41 1.64
N GLY A 151 -16.03 14.58 0.97
CA GLY A 151 -16.50 13.31 0.43
C GLY A 151 -16.56 12.24 1.53
N PHE A 152 -17.61 11.43 1.51
CA PHE A 152 -17.75 10.24 2.33
C PHE A 152 -17.76 9.00 1.43
N TYR A 153 -16.98 8.00 1.80
CA TYR A 153 -16.99 6.69 1.19
C TYR A 153 -17.31 5.63 2.24
N GLY A 154 -18.41 4.88 2.03
CA GLY A 154 -18.80 3.81 2.91
C GLY A 154 -17.84 2.62 2.84
N ALA A 155 -17.63 1.95 3.99
CA ALA A 155 -16.80 0.75 4.05
C ALA A 155 -17.22 -0.18 5.18
N LYS A 156 -17.09 -1.50 4.96
CA LYS A 156 -17.25 -2.52 6.00
C LYS A 156 -15.98 -2.65 6.85
N ALA A 157 -14.80 -2.41 6.25
CA ALA A 157 -13.51 -2.42 6.93
C ALA A 157 -12.58 -1.35 6.37
N VAL A 158 -11.70 -0.82 7.23
CA VAL A 158 -10.66 0.15 6.85
C VAL A 158 -9.31 -0.38 7.30
N VAL A 159 -8.33 -0.39 6.39
CA VAL A 159 -6.94 -0.76 6.65
C VAL A 159 -6.09 0.50 6.59
N LEU A 160 -5.42 0.84 7.69
CA LEU A 160 -4.55 2.00 7.77
C LEU A 160 -3.11 1.62 7.42
N CYS A 161 -2.61 2.19 6.32
CA CYS A 161 -1.25 2.01 5.81
C CYS A 161 -0.54 3.35 5.61
N THR A 162 -0.69 4.27 6.57
CA THR A 162 -0.25 5.67 6.51
C THR A 162 1.26 5.85 6.61
N GLY A 163 2.02 4.80 6.88
CA GLY A 163 3.48 4.82 7.02
C GLY A 163 3.91 5.73 8.17
N THR A 164 4.83 6.65 7.89
CA THR A 164 5.40 7.59 8.89
C THR A 164 4.76 8.97 8.85
N ASN A 165 3.72 9.19 8.04
CA ASN A 165 3.14 10.52 7.85
C ASN A 165 2.17 10.95 8.96
N LEU A 166 1.55 9.98 9.66
CA LEU A 166 0.57 10.28 10.70
C LEU A 166 1.26 10.75 11.98
N ALA A 167 1.11 12.02 12.31
CA ALA A 167 1.75 12.68 13.46
C ALA A 167 3.27 12.43 13.55
N GLY A 168 3.93 12.30 12.40
CA GLY A 168 5.36 12.03 12.31
C GLY A 168 6.21 13.17 12.88
N ARG A 169 7.34 12.82 13.50
CA ARG A 169 8.35 13.78 13.98
C ARG A 169 9.65 13.58 13.22
N ILE A 170 10.24 14.67 12.78
CA ILE A 170 11.56 14.68 12.17
C ILE A 170 12.57 15.06 13.26
N PHE A 171 13.59 14.23 13.41
CA PHE A 171 14.75 14.52 14.27
C PHE A 171 15.93 14.84 13.36
N VAL A 172 16.55 15.99 13.57
CA VAL A 172 17.73 16.48 12.82
C VAL A 172 18.91 16.52 13.75
#